data_63b2d0fdcd9ff8ea30a93704c59b0d96
#
_entry.id   63b2d0fdcd9ff8ea30a93704c59b0d96
#
_cell.length_a   1.000
_cell.length_b   1.000
_cell.length_c   1.000
_cell.angle_alpha   90.00
_cell.angle_beta   90.00
_cell.angle_gamma   90.00
#
_symmetry.space_group_name_H-M   'P 1'
#
loop_
_entity.id
_entity.type
_entity.pdbx_description
1 polymer ?
#
loop_
_entity_poly.entity_id
_entity_poly.type
_entity_poly.pdbx_seq_one_letter_code
_entity_poly.pdbx_strand_id
1 'polypeptide(L)'
;VKRFGSPGRREIGHGRLAKRALVALLPAPEEFAYSIRVVSEITESNGSSSMASVCGGCLAMMDAGVPMKAHVAGIAMGLESDQVDGETEHVALTDILGAEDAFGDMDFKVAGTKNFVTAIQLDTKLDGIPASVLAGALTQAREARLHILDVMAEAIDVPDEMSPFA
;
A
#
# COMPACT_ATOMS: atom_id res chain seq x y z
N VAL A 1 -25.00 -14.45 6.35
CA VAL A 1 -24.50 -13.34 7.22
C VAL A 1 -23.24 -13.85 7.90
N LYS A 2 -22.07 -13.24 7.60
CA LYS A 2 -20.84 -13.57 8.34
C LYS A 2 -21.00 -13.14 9.81
N ARG A 3 -20.67 -14.04 10.75
CA ARG A 3 -20.61 -13.69 12.17
C ARG A 3 -19.53 -12.62 12.37
N PHE A 4 -19.87 -11.57 13.09
CA PHE A 4 -18.88 -10.65 13.64
C PHE A 4 -17.99 -11.42 14.62
N GLY A 5 -16.70 -11.44 14.38
CA GLY A 5 -15.68 -12.15 15.17
C GLY A 5 -14.40 -11.34 15.26
N SER A 6 -13.41 -11.87 15.96
CA SER A 6 -12.07 -11.28 15.98
C SER A 6 -11.48 -11.24 14.56
N PRO A 7 -10.60 -10.25 14.25
CA PRO A 7 -9.91 -10.20 12.97
C PRO A 7 -9.18 -11.51 12.65
N GLY A 8 -9.32 -11.99 11.41
CA GLY A 8 -8.61 -13.15 10.92
C GLY A 8 -7.14 -12.85 10.62
N ARG A 9 -6.39 -13.86 10.18
CA ARG A 9 -4.96 -13.71 9.85
C ARG A 9 -4.73 -12.68 8.73
N ARG A 10 -5.62 -12.65 7.75
CA ARG A 10 -5.53 -11.73 6.60
C ARG A 10 -5.67 -10.27 7.06
N GLU A 11 -6.68 -9.98 7.87
CA GLU A 11 -6.93 -8.63 8.40
C GLU A 11 -5.76 -8.17 9.30
N ILE A 12 -5.23 -9.06 10.13
CA ILE A 12 -4.05 -8.76 10.97
C ILE A 12 -2.82 -8.48 10.10
N GLY A 13 -2.58 -9.27 9.06
CA GLY A 13 -1.47 -9.09 8.11
C GLY A 13 -1.57 -7.75 7.37
N HIS A 14 -2.75 -7.43 6.86
CA HIS A 14 -3.03 -6.15 6.18
C HIS A 14 -2.81 -4.96 7.11
N GLY A 15 -3.32 -5.02 8.34
CA GLY A 15 -3.12 -3.96 9.32
C GLY A 15 -1.65 -3.77 9.69
N ARG A 16 -0.88 -4.85 9.82
CA ARG A 16 0.57 -4.78 10.08
C ARG A 16 1.34 -4.16 8.91
N LEU A 17 0.98 -4.49 7.68
CA LEU A 17 1.59 -3.94 6.48
C LEU A 17 1.32 -2.43 6.39
N ALA A 18 0.07 -2.01 6.56
CA ALA A 18 -0.32 -0.60 6.56
C ALA A 18 0.38 0.18 7.68
N LYS A 19 0.41 -0.37 8.90
CA LYS A 19 1.15 0.24 10.01
C LYS A 19 2.62 0.42 9.67
N ARG A 20 3.29 -0.58 9.13
CA ARG A 20 4.72 -0.51 8.74
C ARG A 20 4.95 0.57 7.70
N ALA A 21 4.06 0.70 6.72
CA ALA A 21 4.15 1.70 5.68
C ALA A 21 4.11 3.14 6.22
N LEU A 22 3.30 3.39 7.25
CA LEU A 22 3.01 4.72 7.78
C LEU A 22 3.91 5.15 8.93
N VAL A 23 4.32 4.22 9.80
CA VAL A 23 5.08 4.54 11.04
C VAL A 23 6.38 5.30 10.77
N ALA A 24 7.07 5.01 9.66
CA ALA A 24 8.31 5.70 9.31
C ALA A 24 8.13 7.22 9.08
N LEU A 25 6.91 7.65 8.78
CA LEU A 25 6.59 9.05 8.44
C LEU A 25 5.89 9.79 9.58
N LEU A 26 5.68 9.14 10.72
CA LEU A 26 5.12 9.81 11.88
C LEU A 26 6.10 10.85 12.46
N PRO A 27 5.57 11.92 13.06
CA PRO A 27 6.40 12.87 13.82
C PRO A 27 7.08 12.19 15.01
N ALA A 28 8.11 12.83 15.53
CA ALA A 28 8.74 12.40 16.76
C ALA A 28 7.79 12.63 17.96
N PRO A 29 7.89 11.82 19.05
CA PRO A 29 7.02 12.00 20.23
C PRO A 29 7.11 13.38 20.86
N GLU A 30 8.24 14.05 20.73
CA GLU A 30 8.49 15.41 21.22
C GLU A 30 7.76 16.47 20.40
N GLU A 31 7.48 16.19 19.13
CA GLU A 31 6.75 17.07 18.21
C GLU A 31 5.25 16.83 18.27
N PHE A 32 4.85 15.57 18.58
CA PHE A 32 3.44 15.18 18.61
C PHE A 32 3.22 14.14 19.71
N ALA A 33 2.82 14.58 20.87
CA ALA A 33 2.72 13.77 22.11
C ALA A 33 1.42 12.96 22.23
N TYR A 34 0.73 12.68 21.12
CA TYR A 34 -0.54 11.95 21.10
C TYR A 34 -0.37 10.51 20.65
N SER A 35 -1.18 9.64 21.20
CA SER A 35 -1.35 8.27 20.67
C SER A 35 -2.23 8.28 19.45
N ILE A 36 -1.77 7.66 18.36
CA ILE A 36 -2.48 7.61 17.09
C ILE A 36 -3.11 6.22 16.93
N ARG A 37 -4.41 6.19 16.68
CA ARG A 37 -5.14 4.99 16.29
C ARG A 37 -5.81 5.22 14.94
N VAL A 38 -5.36 4.50 13.92
CA VAL A 38 -6.00 4.47 12.60
C VAL A 38 -6.91 3.26 12.51
N VAL A 39 -8.16 3.47 12.15
CA VAL A 39 -9.15 2.42 11.93
C VAL A 39 -9.51 2.42 10.45
N SER A 40 -9.34 1.28 9.78
CA SER A 40 -9.71 1.10 8.39
C SER A 40 -10.84 0.05 8.32
N GLU A 41 -12.02 0.48 7.91
CA GLU A 41 -13.19 -0.37 7.72
C GLU A 41 -13.41 -0.61 6.23
N ILE A 42 -13.23 -1.85 5.78
CA ILE A 42 -13.40 -2.25 4.39
C ILE A 42 -14.79 -2.81 4.21
N THR A 43 -15.65 -2.05 3.58
CA THR A 43 -17.04 -2.43 3.31
C THR A 43 -17.17 -3.26 2.05
N GLU A 44 -16.38 -2.93 1.01
CA GLU A 44 -16.34 -3.63 -0.26
C GLU A 44 -14.93 -3.47 -0.88
N SER A 45 -14.44 -4.48 -1.57
CA SER A 45 -13.13 -4.44 -2.23
C SER A 45 -13.06 -5.43 -3.39
N ASN A 46 -12.49 -4.97 -4.50
CA ASN A 46 -12.07 -5.82 -5.62
C ASN A 46 -10.64 -5.44 -6.07
N GLY A 47 -9.75 -5.31 -5.11
CA GLY A 47 -8.35 -4.92 -5.28
C GLY A 47 -7.62 -5.00 -3.95
N SER A 48 -6.55 -4.24 -3.78
CA SER A 48 -5.77 -4.25 -2.54
C SER A 48 -6.36 -3.36 -1.46
N SER A 49 -7.13 -3.95 -0.55
CA SER A 49 -7.63 -3.25 0.64
C SER A 49 -6.52 -2.73 1.57
N SER A 50 -5.38 -3.42 1.64
CA SER A 50 -4.23 -2.96 2.45
C SER A 50 -3.58 -1.71 1.89
N MET A 51 -3.45 -1.60 0.56
CA MET A 51 -2.88 -0.40 -0.06
C MET A 51 -3.85 0.77 -0.02
N ALA A 52 -5.16 0.53 -0.17
CA ALA A 52 -6.19 1.52 0.10
C ALA A 52 -6.14 2.04 1.56
N SER A 53 -5.91 1.14 2.53
CA SER A 53 -5.75 1.52 3.95
C SER A 53 -4.48 2.34 4.20
N VAL A 54 -3.39 2.11 3.45
CA VAL A 54 -2.19 2.97 3.50
C VAL A 54 -2.52 4.38 3.04
N CYS A 55 -3.10 4.54 1.86
CA CYS A 55 -3.43 5.84 1.29
C CYS A 55 -4.46 6.58 2.16
N GLY A 56 -5.58 5.92 2.49
CA GLY A 56 -6.63 6.50 3.32
C GLY A 56 -6.18 6.80 4.75
N GLY A 57 -5.35 5.93 5.34
CA GLY A 57 -4.78 6.17 6.67
C GLY A 57 -3.81 7.36 6.69
N CYS A 58 -3.03 7.56 5.63
CA CYS A 58 -2.18 8.74 5.46
C CYS A 58 -3.03 10.02 5.41
N LEU A 59 -4.03 10.05 4.53
CA LEU A 59 -4.92 11.21 4.39
C LEU A 59 -5.69 11.50 5.70
N ALA A 60 -6.22 10.48 6.35
CA ALA A 60 -6.96 10.63 7.60
C ALA A 60 -6.09 11.17 8.76
N MET A 61 -4.82 10.79 8.82
CA MET A 61 -3.89 11.36 9.80
C MET A 61 -3.57 12.83 9.51
N MET A 62 -3.40 13.17 8.23
CA MET A 62 -3.14 14.56 7.82
C MET A 62 -4.36 15.45 8.08
N ASP A 63 -5.58 14.98 7.79
CA ASP A 63 -6.85 15.64 8.08
C ASP A 63 -7.05 15.86 9.60
N ALA A 64 -6.60 14.90 10.42
CA ALA A 64 -6.62 15.04 11.88
C ALA A 64 -5.52 15.96 12.46
N GLY A 65 -4.70 16.58 11.63
CA GLY A 65 -3.61 17.46 12.04
C GLY A 65 -2.35 16.76 12.52
N VAL A 66 -2.15 15.49 12.19
CA VAL A 66 -0.87 14.79 12.46
C VAL A 66 0.18 15.34 11.50
N PRO A 67 1.30 15.93 11.98
CA PRO A 67 2.35 16.49 11.12
C PRO A 67 3.18 15.36 10.49
N MET A 68 2.60 14.67 9.52
CA MET A 68 3.27 13.65 8.74
C MET A 68 4.48 14.23 8.00
N LYS A 69 5.60 13.52 8.00
CA LYS A 69 6.85 13.97 7.32
C LYS A 69 6.71 14.00 5.81
N ALA A 70 5.85 13.17 5.23
CA ALA A 70 5.52 13.13 3.81
C ALA A 70 4.26 12.27 3.58
N HIS A 71 3.64 12.41 2.42
CA HIS A 71 2.61 11.49 1.95
C HIS A 71 3.18 10.08 1.75
N VAL A 72 2.35 9.08 2.03
CA VAL A 72 2.63 7.66 1.75
C VAL A 72 1.50 7.11 0.90
N ALA A 73 1.85 6.59 -0.25
CA ALA A 73 0.94 5.83 -1.11
C ALA A 73 1.36 4.37 -1.20
N GLY A 74 0.45 3.51 -1.56
CA GLY A 74 0.69 2.10 -1.81
C GLY A 74 0.04 1.62 -3.08
N ILE A 75 0.64 0.63 -3.73
CA ILE A 75 0.16 -0.03 -4.93
C ILE A 75 0.31 -1.54 -4.84
N ALA A 76 -0.64 -2.29 -5.39
CA ALA A 76 -0.54 -3.73 -5.57
C ALA A 76 -0.21 -4.03 -7.03
N MET A 77 0.87 -4.76 -7.23
CA MET A 77 1.35 -5.21 -8.53
C MET A 77 1.14 -6.72 -8.67
N GLY A 78 0.92 -7.17 -9.88
CA GLY A 78 0.90 -8.57 -10.25
C GLY A 78 1.96 -8.93 -11.28
N LEU A 79 2.18 -10.21 -11.46
CA LEU A 79 3.00 -10.78 -12.53
C LEU A 79 2.25 -11.95 -13.14
N GLU A 80 2.15 -11.92 -14.44
CA GLU A 80 1.70 -13.04 -15.26
C GLU A 80 2.86 -13.54 -16.11
N SER A 81 2.98 -14.84 -16.28
CA SER A 81 3.96 -15.44 -17.17
C SER A 81 3.32 -16.46 -18.11
N ASP A 82 3.81 -16.48 -19.33
CA ASP A 82 3.38 -17.46 -20.35
C ASP A 82 4.57 -17.94 -21.18
N GLN A 83 4.38 -19.06 -21.87
CA GLN A 83 5.36 -19.60 -22.80
C GLN A 83 5.07 -19.08 -24.21
N VAL A 84 5.95 -18.22 -24.71
CA VAL A 84 5.86 -17.67 -26.06
C VAL A 84 7.09 -18.13 -26.86
N ASP A 85 6.87 -18.87 -27.94
CA ASP A 85 7.93 -19.41 -28.82
C ASP A 85 9.02 -20.20 -28.07
N GLY A 86 8.67 -20.84 -26.94
CA GLY A 86 9.57 -21.65 -26.11
C GLY A 86 10.38 -20.89 -25.08
N GLU A 87 10.17 -19.57 -24.98
CA GLU A 87 10.71 -18.72 -23.94
C GLU A 87 9.61 -18.30 -22.94
N THR A 88 9.98 -18.11 -21.68
CA THR A 88 9.04 -17.59 -20.67
C THR A 88 9.04 -16.07 -20.73
N GLU A 89 7.91 -15.51 -21.13
CA GLU A 89 7.66 -14.07 -21.06
C GLU A 89 6.96 -13.69 -19.75
N HIS A 90 7.28 -12.52 -19.23
CA HIS A 90 6.70 -11.99 -18.00
C HIS A 90 6.09 -10.61 -18.23
N VAL A 91 4.85 -10.44 -17.76
CA VAL A 91 4.13 -9.16 -17.82
C VAL A 91 3.78 -8.69 -16.43
N ALA A 92 4.25 -7.50 -16.06
CA ALA A 92 3.88 -6.87 -14.79
C ALA A 92 2.56 -6.11 -14.95
N LEU A 93 1.63 -6.35 -14.02
CA LEU A 93 0.33 -5.71 -13.95
C LEU A 93 0.32 -4.66 -12.84
N THR A 94 -0.28 -3.51 -13.11
CA THR A 94 -0.42 -2.42 -12.13
C THR A 94 -1.84 -2.36 -11.59
N ASP A 95 -1.99 -2.24 -10.26
CA ASP A 95 -3.27 -2.13 -9.56
C ASP A 95 -4.19 -3.33 -9.82
N ILE A 96 -3.73 -4.50 -9.41
CA ILE A 96 -4.39 -5.77 -9.70
C ILE A 96 -5.74 -5.92 -9.01
N LEU A 97 -6.68 -6.50 -9.75
CA LEU A 97 -7.97 -6.95 -9.25
C LEU A 97 -7.84 -8.27 -8.46
N GLY A 98 -8.88 -8.61 -7.70
CA GLY A 98 -8.90 -9.86 -6.94
C GLY A 98 -8.78 -11.13 -7.79
N ALA A 99 -9.22 -11.11 -9.04
CA ALA A 99 -9.05 -12.22 -9.98
C ALA A 99 -7.57 -12.35 -10.41
N GLU A 100 -6.91 -11.24 -10.69
CA GLU A 100 -5.49 -11.20 -11.07
C GLU A 100 -4.58 -11.62 -9.91
N ASP A 101 -4.92 -11.26 -8.65
CA ASP A 101 -4.26 -11.76 -7.44
C ASP A 101 -4.43 -13.29 -7.29
N ALA A 102 -5.64 -13.81 -7.54
CA ALA A 102 -5.95 -15.22 -7.36
C ALA A 102 -5.32 -16.14 -8.42
N PHE A 103 -5.27 -15.69 -9.66
CA PHE A 103 -4.81 -16.48 -10.81
C PHE A 103 -3.39 -16.13 -11.26
N GLY A 104 -2.87 -14.97 -10.92
CA GLY A 104 -1.51 -14.55 -11.26
C GLY A 104 -0.41 -15.36 -10.58
N ASP A 105 0.78 -15.26 -11.10
CA ASP A 105 1.98 -15.98 -10.65
C ASP A 105 2.63 -15.36 -9.43
N MET A 106 2.48 -14.06 -9.28
CA MET A 106 3.01 -13.28 -8.16
C MET A 106 2.13 -12.08 -7.90
N ASP A 107 1.96 -11.72 -6.64
CA ASP A 107 1.55 -10.38 -6.22
C ASP A 107 2.62 -9.75 -5.32
N PHE A 108 2.81 -8.45 -5.46
CA PHE A 108 3.59 -7.71 -4.50
C PHE A 108 2.99 -6.33 -4.26
N LYS A 109 3.13 -5.89 -3.02
CA LYS A 109 2.59 -4.63 -2.55
C LYS A 109 3.75 -3.75 -2.14
N VAL A 110 3.77 -2.54 -2.67
CA VAL A 110 4.83 -1.56 -2.41
C VAL A 110 4.19 -0.29 -1.90
N ALA A 111 4.60 0.14 -0.72
CA ALA A 111 4.19 1.41 -0.15
C ALA A 111 5.40 2.30 0.12
N GLY A 112 5.21 3.60 0.02
CA GLY A 112 6.28 4.55 0.31
C GLY A 112 5.96 5.97 -0.11
N THR A 113 6.94 6.83 0.09
CA THR A 113 6.92 8.24 -0.28
C THR A 113 7.35 8.42 -1.74
N LYS A 114 7.46 9.67 -2.17
CA LYS A 114 8.06 10.02 -3.47
C LYS A 114 9.47 9.46 -3.64
N ASN A 115 10.26 9.40 -2.57
CA ASN A 115 11.69 9.09 -2.61
C ASN A 115 12.05 7.71 -2.06
N PHE A 116 11.25 7.14 -1.15
CA PHE A 116 11.59 5.94 -0.41
C PHE A 116 10.45 4.94 -0.37
N VAL A 117 10.80 3.66 -0.36
CA VAL A 117 9.88 2.56 -0.01
C VAL A 117 9.89 2.37 1.50
N THR A 118 8.72 2.36 2.12
CA THR A 118 8.56 2.18 3.57
C THR A 118 8.04 0.79 3.94
N ALA A 119 7.36 0.13 3.02
CA ALA A 119 6.92 -1.25 3.20
C ALA A 119 6.82 -1.98 1.87
N ILE A 120 7.12 -3.26 1.90
CA ILE A 120 6.95 -4.18 0.78
C ILE A 120 6.44 -5.53 1.31
N GLN A 121 5.59 -6.16 0.54
CA GLN A 121 5.18 -7.56 0.72
C GLN A 121 5.21 -8.23 -0.65
N LEU A 122 5.87 -9.36 -0.72
CA LEU A 122 5.94 -10.23 -1.91
C LEU A 122 5.28 -11.56 -1.58
N ASP A 123 4.39 -12.00 -2.46
CA ASP A 123 3.86 -13.36 -2.47
C ASP A 123 4.02 -13.95 -3.88
N THR A 124 4.61 -15.13 -3.99
CA THR A 124 4.88 -15.77 -5.29
C THR A 124 4.50 -17.23 -5.27
N LYS A 125 3.93 -17.69 -6.36
CA LYS A 125 3.62 -19.09 -6.64
C LYS A 125 4.70 -19.77 -7.49
N LEU A 126 5.68 -18.98 -7.98
CA LEU A 126 6.80 -19.47 -8.79
C LEU A 126 7.98 -19.87 -7.89
N ASP A 127 8.77 -20.84 -8.33
CA ASP A 127 10.00 -21.27 -7.65
C ASP A 127 11.15 -20.24 -7.71
N GLY A 128 10.95 -19.17 -8.48
CA GLY A 128 11.87 -18.04 -8.58
C GLY A 128 11.41 -17.05 -9.64
N ILE A 129 11.86 -15.81 -9.52
CA ILE A 129 11.59 -14.74 -10.46
C ILE A 129 12.92 -14.13 -10.86
N PRO A 130 13.19 -13.91 -12.16
CA PRO A 130 14.40 -13.22 -12.59
C PRO A 130 14.51 -11.84 -11.96
N ALA A 131 15.70 -11.48 -11.46
CA ALA A 131 15.93 -10.20 -10.80
C ALA A 131 15.60 -9.00 -11.70
N SER A 132 15.81 -9.12 -13.01
CA SER A 132 15.46 -8.10 -14.01
C SER A 132 13.95 -7.86 -14.10
N VAL A 133 13.13 -8.92 -14.01
CA VAL A 133 11.67 -8.84 -14.02
C VAL A 133 11.17 -8.12 -12.76
N LEU A 134 11.70 -8.51 -11.60
CA LEU A 134 11.36 -7.84 -10.34
C LEU A 134 11.79 -6.37 -10.31
N ALA A 135 12.96 -6.05 -10.85
CA ALA A 135 13.42 -4.67 -10.95
C ALA A 135 12.53 -3.81 -11.87
N GLY A 136 12.09 -4.38 -13.02
CA GLY A 136 11.14 -3.73 -13.91
C GLY A 136 9.79 -3.48 -13.23
N ALA A 137 9.26 -4.46 -12.53
CA ALA A 137 8.02 -4.35 -11.78
C ALA A 137 8.10 -3.31 -10.64
N LEU A 138 9.23 -3.21 -9.94
CA LEU A 138 9.46 -2.17 -8.93
C LEU A 138 9.50 -0.76 -9.53
N THR A 139 10.07 -0.62 -10.72
CA THR A 139 10.08 0.66 -11.46
C THR A 139 8.65 1.07 -11.84
N GLN A 140 7.87 0.14 -12.39
CA GLN A 140 6.47 0.36 -12.73
C GLN A 140 5.63 0.69 -11.48
N ALA A 141 5.84 -0.01 -10.36
CA ALA A 141 5.21 0.30 -9.07
C ALA A 141 5.55 1.70 -8.56
N ARG A 142 6.77 2.18 -8.80
CA ARG A 142 7.16 3.55 -8.45
C ARG A 142 6.37 4.58 -9.23
N GLU A 143 6.22 4.40 -10.53
CA GLU A 143 5.44 5.30 -11.39
C GLU A 143 3.98 5.36 -10.95
N ALA A 144 3.37 4.21 -10.68
CA ALA A 144 2.01 4.14 -10.16
C ALA A 144 1.85 4.85 -8.79
N ARG A 145 2.80 4.65 -7.87
CA ARG A 145 2.78 5.35 -6.57
C ARG A 145 2.92 6.86 -6.71
N LEU A 146 3.76 7.34 -7.62
CA LEU A 146 3.90 8.78 -7.86
C LEU A 146 2.59 9.38 -8.35
N HIS A 147 1.89 8.71 -9.25
CA HIS A 147 0.56 9.14 -9.70
C HIS A 147 -0.46 9.18 -8.54
N ILE A 148 -0.49 8.14 -7.70
CA ILE A 148 -1.38 8.12 -6.53
C ILE A 148 -1.02 9.24 -5.55
N LEU A 149 0.25 9.51 -5.30
CA LEU A 149 0.70 10.61 -4.45
C LEU A 149 0.23 11.97 -4.96
N ASP A 150 0.25 12.19 -6.29
CA ASP A 150 -0.27 13.41 -6.90
C ASP A 150 -1.78 13.55 -6.67
N VAL A 151 -2.56 12.48 -6.86
CA VAL A 151 -4.01 12.47 -6.57
C VAL A 151 -4.29 12.71 -5.09
N MET A 152 -3.49 12.12 -4.19
CA MET A 152 -3.62 12.38 -2.74
C MET A 152 -3.33 13.84 -2.40
N ALA A 153 -2.35 14.47 -3.03
CA ALA A 153 -2.01 15.88 -2.81
C ALA A 153 -3.11 16.84 -3.30
N GLU A 154 -3.89 16.46 -4.32
CA GLU A 154 -5.08 17.22 -4.73
C GLU A 154 -6.16 17.27 -3.63
N ALA A 155 -6.25 16.23 -2.80
CA ALA A 155 -7.19 16.18 -1.68
C ALA A 155 -6.64 16.89 -0.45
N ILE A 156 -5.42 16.55 -0.01
CA ILE A 156 -4.74 17.15 1.15
C ILE A 156 -3.25 17.22 0.80
N ASP A 157 -2.73 18.42 0.57
CA ASP A 157 -1.31 18.64 0.22
C ASP A 157 -0.43 18.73 1.48
N VAL A 158 -0.91 19.39 2.50
CA VAL A 158 -0.24 19.56 3.79
C VAL A 158 -1.16 19.13 4.93
N PRO A 159 -0.62 18.66 6.07
CA PRO A 159 -1.46 18.36 7.23
C PRO A 159 -2.29 19.55 7.68
N ASP A 160 -3.54 19.32 8.03
CA ASP A 160 -4.43 20.33 8.59
C ASP A 160 -3.96 20.79 9.97
N GLU A 161 -4.48 21.91 10.42
CA GLU A 161 -4.28 22.35 11.80
C GLU A 161 -5.03 21.42 12.77
N MET A 162 -4.34 21.03 13.84
CA MET A 162 -4.96 20.21 14.87
C MET A 162 -6.11 20.96 15.56
N SER A 163 -7.17 20.26 15.89
CA SER A 163 -8.30 20.84 16.62
C SER A 163 -7.85 21.59 17.88
N PRO A 164 -8.35 22.79 18.15
CA PRO A 164 -8.04 23.52 19.37
C PRO A 164 -8.56 22.84 20.64
N PHE A 165 -9.33 21.79 20.50
CA PHE A 165 -9.85 20.96 21.61
C PHE A 165 -9.06 19.65 21.77
N ALA A 166 -8.01 19.44 20.99
CA ALA A 166 -7.17 18.24 21.09
C ALA A 166 -6.19 18.34 22.26
#